data_bc4df23f0a1f7c343b40a771b8a5521c
#
_entry.id   bc4df23f0a1f7c343b40a771b8a5521c
#
_cell.length_a   1.000
_cell.length_b   1.000
_cell.length_c   1.000
_cell.angle_alpha   90.00
_cell.angle_beta   90.00
_cell.angle_gamma   90.00
#
_symmetry.space_group_name_H-M   'P 1'
#
loop_
_entity.id
_entity.type
_entity.pdbx_description
1 polymer ?
#
loop_
_entity_poly.entity_id
_entity_poly.type
_entity_poly.pdbx_seq_one_letter_code
_entity_poly.pdbx_strand_id
1 'polypeptide(L)'
;LAEGILVAGSPGMGKSTFAQALAEYYAGKGRIVKTVEAPRDLILSNNITQYAISHADPQEIHDILLLTRPDYTIFDEMRNTKDFELFADLRLAGVGMVGVVHATSPIDAIQRFIGRVEMGVIPQVIDTVVFIKNGYINKVLALKMTVKVPSGMTEADLSRPVVVVTDFESNKLEYEIYSYGEQTVVVPVDIKTPKSGVTKLAQDSIKKEFDNYSDNVNVEIISDGKCIVSVPESAIAKIIGKQGTNIDRLEEKLGMRIDVQALSQKRKSSETKELQYTVDVKNKNLIFDLGSRLQNAEIQIYVDDDFILTAKAGSNGQINIKKNNHIGKLLSDAITNRKTVRILGNG
;
A
#
# COMPACT_ATOMS: atom_id res chain seq x y z
N LEU A 1 6.73 -5.64 -19.49
CA LEU A 1 7.65 -6.22 -18.51
C LEU A 1 8.15 -5.07 -17.64
N ALA A 2 8.18 -5.26 -16.31
CA ALA A 2 8.81 -4.30 -15.41
C ALA A 2 10.32 -4.33 -15.62
N GLU A 3 10.93 -3.16 -15.76
CA GLU A 3 12.35 -3.03 -16.03
C GLU A 3 13.09 -2.23 -14.96
N GLY A 4 12.36 -1.44 -14.17
CA GLY A 4 12.86 -0.68 -13.02
C GLY A 4 12.09 -1.06 -11.75
N ILE A 5 12.55 -2.09 -11.03
CA ILE A 5 11.85 -2.66 -9.89
C ILE A 5 12.52 -2.22 -8.59
N LEU A 6 11.76 -1.69 -7.64
CA LEU A 6 12.19 -1.51 -6.26
C LEU A 6 11.57 -2.58 -5.36
N VAL A 7 12.40 -3.28 -4.62
CA VAL A 7 12.02 -4.18 -3.55
C VAL A 7 12.21 -3.46 -2.22
N ALA A 8 11.11 -3.14 -1.56
CA ALA A 8 11.09 -2.28 -0.38
C ALA A 8 10.51 -2.99 0.85
N GLY A 9 10.89 -2.54 2.03
CA GLY A 9 10.38 -3.04 3.31
C GLY A 9 11.36 -2.78 4.45
N SER A 10 10.92 -2.99 5.68
CA SER A 10 11.77 -2.84 6.87
C SER A 10 12.89 -3.90 6.91
N PRO A 11 13.93 -3.70 7.73
CA PRO A 11 14.97 -4.72 7.95
C PRO A 11 14.37 -6.08 8.37
N GLY A 12 14.95 -7.18 7.88
CA GLY A 12 14.50 -8.54 8.22
C GLY A 12 13.18 -9.00 7.59
N MET A 13 12.58 -8.22 6.68
CA MET A 13 11.28 -8.56 6.05
C MET A 13 11.40 -9.49 4.83
N GLY A 14 12.58 -9.98 4.47
CA GLY A 14 12.76 -10.92 3.34
C GLY A 14 13.04 -10.27 1.99
N LYS A 15 13.45 -9.01 1.94
CA LYS A 15 13.74 -8.28 0.69
C LYS A 15 14.84 -8.92 -0.15
N SER A 16 16.03 -9.16 0.47
CA SER A 16 17.17 -9.79 -0.21
C SER A 16 16.84 -11.22 -0.64
N THR A 17 16.06 -11.96 0.16
CA THR A 17 15.55 -13.29 -0.23
C THR A 17 14.66 -13.22 -1.48
N PHE A 18 13.80 -12.22 -1.56
CA PHE A 18 12.96 -12.00 -2.74
C PHE A 18 13.81 -11.59 -3.96
N ALA A 19 14.77 -10.68 -3.78
CA ALA A 19 15.68 -10.24 -4.83
C ALA A 19 16.53 -11.40 -5.35
N GLN A 20 17.02 -12.26 -4.45
CA GLN A 20 17.72 -13.49 -4.80
C GLN A 20 16.85 -14.45 -5.63
N ALA A 21 15.61 -14.70 -5.21
CA ALA A 21 14.67 -15.54 -5.96
C ALA A 21 14.37 -14.96 -7.35
N LEU A 22 14.27 -13.65 -7.46
CA LEU A 22 14.05 -12.96 -8.73
C LEU A 22 15.29 -13.07 -9.66
N ALA A 23 16.50 -12.95 -9.10
CA ALA A 23 17.75 -13.17 -9.83
C ALA A 23 17.82 -14.58 -10.42
N GLU A 24 17.55 -15.60 -9.61
CA GLU A 24 17.51 -17.01 -10.04
C GLU A 24 16.41 -17.27 -11.08
N TYR A 25 15.24 -16.64 -10.91
CA TYR A 25 14.15 -16.74 -11.88
C TYR A 25 14.56 -16.19 -13.26
N TYR A 26 15.20 -15.02 -13.31
CA TYR A 26 15.66 -14.44 -14.59
C TYR A 26 16.78 -15.26 -15.20
N ALA A 27 17.76 -15.70 -14.40
CA ALA A 27 18.83 -16.57 -14.86
C ALA A 27 18.30 -17.91 -15.41
N GLY A 28 17.32 -18.51 -14.74
CA GLY A 28 16.60 -19.71 -15.21
C GLY A 28 15.81 -19.51 -16.50
N LYS A 29 15.48 -18.26 -16.87
CA LYS A 29 14.90 -17.89 -18.16
C LYS A 29 15.94 -17.57 -19.24
N GLY A 30 17.22 -17.85 -18.97
CA GLY A 30 18.31 -17.61 -19.92
C GLY A 30 18.73 -16.13 -20.02
N ARG A 31 18.37 -15.30 -19.05
CA ARG A 31 18.77 -13.90 -18.99
C ARG A 31 20.15 -13.76 -18.35
N ILE A 32 20.91 -12.80 -18.84
CA ILE A 32 22.21 -12.44 -18.24
C ILE A 32 21.91 -11.58 -17.00
N VAL A 33 22.15 -12.16 -15.82
CA VAL A 33 21.91 -11.51 -14.54
C VAL A 33 23.22 -11.25 -13.83
N LYS A 34 23.35 -10.07 -13.25
CA LYS A 34 24.47 -9.66 -12.40
C LYS A 34 23.96 -9.06 -11.11
N THR A 35 24.81 -9.03 -10.07
CA THR A 35 24.48 -8.38 -8.82
C THR A 35 25.52 -7.33 -8.44
N VAL A 36 25.07 -6.30 -7.71
CA VAL A 36 25.89 -5.31 -7.02
C VAL A 36 25.47 -5.34 -5.56
N GLU A 37 26.39 -5.67 -4.67
CA GLU A 37 26.11 -5.98 -3.27
C GLU A 37 27.04 -5.22 -2.30
N ALA A 38 26.52 -4.90 -1.12
CA ALA A 38 27.30 -4.27 -0.05
C ALA A 38 26.83 -4.68 1.35
N PRO A 39 27.31 -5.77 1.96
CA PRO A 39 28.31 -6.74 1.50
C PRO A 39 27.76 -7.78 0.51
N ARG A 40 28.64 -8.57 -0.07
CA ARG A 40 28.28 -9.69 -0.93
C ARG A 40 27.85 -10.89 -0.08
N ASP A 41 26.54 -11.07 0.08
CA ASP A 41 25.93 -12.10 0.94
C ASP A 41 24.75 -12.85 0.29
N LEU A 42 24.38 -12.51 -0.96
CA LEU A 42 23.39 -13.28 -1.70
C LEU A 42 23.95 -14.66 -2.09
N ILE A 43 23.15 -15.71 -1.88
CA ILE A 43 23.49 -17.09 -2.25
C ILE A 43 22.88 -17.36 -3.62
N LEU A 44 23.70 -17.29 -4.67
CA LEU A 44 23.27 -17.38 -6.06
C LEU A 44 24.01 -18.48 -6.82
N SER A 45 23.39 -18.96 -7.89
CA SER A 45 24.01 -19.94 -8.80
C SER A 45 25.23 -19.36 -9.52
N ASN A 46 26.18 -20.23 -9.90
CA ASN A 46 27.49 -19.85 -10.47
C ASN A 46 27.41 -19.10 -11.81
N ASN A 47 26.28 -19.11 -12.49
CA ASN A 47 26.07 -18.38 -13.75
C ASN A 47 25.71 -16.90 -13.52
N ILE A 48 25.48 -16.47 -12.28
CA ILE A 48 25.24 -15.09 -11.90
C ILE A 48 26.52 -14.47 -11.38
N THR A 49 27.00 -13.42 -12.04
CA THR A 49 28.23 -12.72 -11.60
C THR A 49 27.87 -11.73 -10.51
N GLN A 50 28.56 -11.81 -9.36
CA GLN A 50 28.33 -10.96 -8.19
C GLN A 50 29.49 -9.98 -8.00
N TYR A 51 29.17 -8.68 -7.91
CA TYR A 51 30.12 -7.60 -7.66
C TYR A 51 29.94 -7.03 -6.26
N ALA A 52 31.02 -6.86 -5.51
CA ALA A 52 31.02 -6.21 -4.19
C ALA A 52 31.38 -4.72 -4.36
N ILE A 53 30.42 -3.83 -4.19
CA ILE A 53 30.64 -2.36 -4.29
C ILE A 53 31.49 -1.82 -3.13
N SER A 54 31.57 -2.53 -2.01
CA SER A 54 32.38 -2.13 -0.85
C SER A 54 33.89 -2.09 -1.11
N HIS A 55 34.36 -2.69 -2.20
CA HIS A 55 35.78 -2.82 -2.57
C HIS A 55 36.12 -2.25 -3.96
N ALA A 56 35.14 -1.67 -4.65
CA ALA A 56 35.32 -1.09 -5.98
C ALA A 56 34.82 0.35 -6.04
N ASP A 57 35.35 1.14 -6.98
CA ASP A 57 34.78 2.46 -7.28
C ASP A 57 33.40 2.25 -7.95
N PRO A 58 32.34 2.96 -7.55
CA PRO A 58 31.06 2.96 -8.24
C PRO A 58 31.18 3.19 -9.75
N GLN A 59 32.11 4.03 -10.19
CA GLN A 59 32.37 4.30 -11.61
C GLN A 59 32.90 3.05 -12.32
N GLU A 60 33.81 2.31 -11.71
CA GLU A 60 34.34 1.05 -12.28
C GLU A 60 33.24 -0.01 -12.47
N ILE A 61 32.34 -0.14 -11.47
CA ILE A 61 31.18 -1.04 -11.56
C ILE A 61 30.24 -0.60 -12.67
N HIS A 62 29.96 0.70 -12.78
CA HIS A 62 29.15 1.26 -13.86
C HIS A 62 29.72 0.87 -15.23
N ASP A 63 31.00 1.11 -15.47
CA ASP A 63 31.67 0.85 -16.75
C ASP A 63 31.66 -0.65 -17.09
N ILE A 64 31.91 -1.51 -16.09
CA ILE A 64 31.86 -2.98 -16.27
C ILE A 64 30.44 -3.42 -16.65
N LEU A 65 29.43 -2.91 -16.00
CA LEU A 65 28.02 -3.27 -16.26
C LEU A 65 27.57 -2.80 -17.65
N LEU A 66 27.95 -1.60 -18.08
CA LEU A 66 27.67 -1.10 -19.42
C LEU A 66 28.38 -1.92 -20.52
N LEU A 67 29.63 -2.29 -20.30
CA LEU A 67 30.41 -3.10 -21.26
C LEU A 67 29.86 -4.53 -21.36
N THR A 68 29.44 -5.11 -20.26
CA THR A 68 28.98 -6.51 -20.21
C THR A 68 27.51 -6.69 -20.53
N ARG A 69 26.74 -5.61 -20.60
CA ARG A 69 25.33 -5.53 -21.02
C ARG A 69 24.43 -6.63 -20.41
N PRO A 70 24.28 -6.71 -19.09
CA PRO A 70 23.35 -7.66 -18.50
C PRO A 70 21.90 -7.31 -18.88
N ASP A 71 21.05 -8.34 -18.98
CA ASP A 71 19.60 -8.11 -19.11
C ASP A 71 19.03 -7.50 -17.82
N TYR A 72 19.53 -7.97 -16.66
CA TYR A 72 19.11 -7.48 -15.33
C TYR A 72 20.30 -7.37 -14.39
N THR A 73 20.28 -6.29 -13.60
CA THR A 73 21.21 -6.10 -12.47
C THR A 73 20.42 -6.00 -11.18
N ILE A 74 20.75 -6.84 -10.20
CA ILE A 74 20.18 -6.78 -8.85
C ILE A 74 21.11 -5.94 -8.00
N PHE A 75 20.64 -4.80 -7.51
CA PHE A 75 21.37 -3.94 -6.60
C PHE A 75 20.86 -4.16 -5.17
N ASP A 76 21.55 -5.02 -4.43
CA ASP A 76 21.15 -5.30 -3.05
C ASP A 76 21.63 -4.19 -2.12
N GLU A 77 20.65 -3.60 -1.41
CA GLU A 77 20.83 -2.59 -0.38
C GLU A 77 21.41 -1.24 -0.82
N MET A 78 20.65 -0.47 -1.59
CA MET A 78 21.00 0.92 -1.91
C MET A 78 20.86 1.81 -0.68
N ARG A 79 21.95 2.48 -0.27
CA ARG A 79 22.04 3.25 0.99
C ARG A 79 22.29 4.74 0.78
N ASN A 80 23.25 5.09 -0.06
CA ASN A 80 23.75 6.45 -0.26
C ASN A 80 23.33 7.02 -1.61
N THR A 81 23.54 8.32 -1.81
CA THR A 81 23.13 9.02 -3.05
C THR A 81 23.77 8.45 -4.30
N LYS A 82 25.05 8.05 -4.22
CA LYS A 82 25.76 7.48 -5.36
C LYS A 82 25.17 6.13 -5.81
N ASP A 83 24.62 5.34 -4.87
CA ASP A 83 23.93 4.07 -5.22
C ASP A 83 22.67 4.34 -6.05
N PHE A 84 21.92 5.40 -5.70
CA PHE A 84 20.71 5.78 -6.44
C PHE A 84 21.03 6.39 -7.81
N GLU A 85 22.12 7.16 -7.91
CA GLU A 85 22.63 7.71 -9.17
C GLU A 85 23.09 6.57 -10.10
N LEU A 86 23.91 5.64 -9.59
CA LEU A 86 24.37 4.48 -10.35
C LEU A 86 23.18 3.62 -10.85
N PHE A 87 22.20 3.39 -9.99
CA PHE A 87 20.98 2.66 -10.36
C PHE A 87 20.21 3.38 -11.50
N ALA A 88 20.06 4.70 -11.38
CA ALA A 88 19.37 5.49 -12.38
C ALA A 88 20.10 5.51 -13.73
N ASP A 89 21.42 5.70 -13.72
CA ASP A 89 22.23 5.77 -14.92
C ASP A 89 22.23 4.43 -15.69
N LEU A 90 22.39 3.32 -15.00
CA LEU A 90 22.30 1.99 -15.61
C LEU A 90 20.90 1.72 -16.18
N ARG A 91 19.84 2.12 -15.46
CA ARG A 91 18.47 1.95 -15.93
C ARG A 91 18.20 2.79 -17.19
N LEU A 92 18.67 4.03 -17.22
CA LEU A 92 18.54 4.93 -18.38
C LEU A 92 19.39 4.45 -19.59
N ALA A 93 20.49 3.75 -19.32
CA ALA A 93 21.28 3.08 -20.35
C ALA A 93 20.61 1.80 -20.90
N GLY A 94 19.45 1.40 -20.40
CA GLY A 94 18.64 0.28 -20.89
C GLY A 94 18.85 -1.05 -20.16
N VAL A 95 19.59 -1.06 -19.05
CA VAL A 95 19.74 -2.25 -18.20
C VAL A 95 18.48 -2.42 -17.36
N GLY A 96 17.89 -3.62 -17.29
CA GLY A 96 16.84 -3.94 -16.33
C GLY A 96 17.41 -3.90 -14.91
N MET A 97 16.80 -3.09 -14.02
CA MET A 97 17.32 -2.87 -12.68
C MET A 97 16.35 -3.37 -11.62
N VAL A 98 16.86 -4.08 -10.62
CA VAL A 98 16.14 -4.44 -9.40
C VAL A 98 16.91 -3.90 -8.22
N GLY A 99 16.35 -2.92 -7.51
CA GLY A 99 17.01 -2.30 -6.35
C GLY A 99 16.34 -2.70 -5.04
N VAL A 100 17.11 -2.99 -4.02
CA VAL A 100 16.63 -3.26 -2.67
C VAL A 100 16.83 -2.03 -1.80
N VAL A 101 15.75 -1.56 -1.15
CA VAL A 101 15.78 -0.40 -0.28
C VAL A 101 15.06 -0.65 1.04
N HIS A 102 15.54 0.01 2.10
CA HIS A 102 14.80 0.05 3.35
C HIS A 102 13.71 1.12 3.28
N ALA A 103 12.47 0.72 3.57
CA ALA A 103 11.32 1.63 3.65
C ALA A 103 10.32 1.12 4.69
N THR A 104 9.60 2.02 5.34
CA THR A 104 8.56 1.69 6.32
C THR A 104 7.18 1.58 5.68
N SER A 105 6.99 2.27 4.56
CA SER A 105 5.79 2.20 3.73
C SER A 105 6.16 2.11 2.23
N PRO A 106 5.24 1.66 1.36
CA PRO A 106 5.52 1.55 -0.07
C PRO A 106 5.94 2.87 -0.72
N ILE A 107 5.33 3.99 -0.32
CA ILE A 107 5.62 5.32 -0.86
C ILE A 107 7.00 5.83 -0.45
N ASP A 108 7.48 5.48 0.75
CA ASP A 108 8.80 5.89 1.24
C ASP A 108 9.92 5.41 0.32
N ALA A 109 9.74 4.26 -0.33
CA ALA A 109 10.72 3.75 -1.29
C ALA A 109 10.88 4.70 -2.49
N ILE A 110 9.78 5.25 -2.99
CA ILE A 110 9.78 6.23 -4.08
C ILE A 110 10.39 7.55 -3.62
N GLN A 111 10.04 7.98 -2.40
CA GLN A 111 10.55 9.23 -1.82
C GLN A 111 12.09 9.23 -1.69
N ARG A 112 12.73 8.07 -1.60
CA ARG A 112 14.19 7.98 -1.58
C ARG A 112 14.85 8.46 -2.88
N PHE A 113 14.14 8.42 -4.01
CA PHE A 113 14.62 8.95 -5.28
C PHE A 113 14.37 10.45 -5.44
N ILE A 114 13.39 11.01 -4.71
CA ILE A 114 13.09 12.44 -4.75
C ILE A 114 14.28 13.22 -4.20
N GLY A 115 14.72 14.22 -4.95
CA GLY A 115 15.90 15.03 -4.65
C GLY A 115 17.25 14.39 -5.00
N ARG A 116 17.27 13.14 -5.50
CA ARG A 116 18.44 12.45 -6.04
C ARG A 116 18.38 12.27 -7.54
N VAL A 117 17.16 12.06 -8.03
CA VAL A 117 16.86 11.92 -9.45
C VAL A 117 15.79 12.97 -9.80
N GLU A 118 15.88 13.54 -10.98
CA GLU A 118 14.87 14.48 -11.47
C GLU A 118 13.48 13.83 -11.51
N MET A 119 12.48 14.54 -11.02
CA MET A 119 11.10 13.99 -10.88
C MET A 119 10.58 13.41 -12.20
N GLY A 120 10.83 14.07 -13.33
CA GLY A 120 10.39 13.62 -14.66
C GLY A 120 11.00 12.31 -15.10
N VAL A 121 12.13 11.94 -14.53
CA VAL A 121 12.90 10.73 -14.86
C VAL A 121 12.52 9.55 -13.94
N ILE A 122 11.98 9.82 -12.75
CA ILE A 122 11.64 8.78 -11.77
C ILE A 122 10.85 7.61 -12.37
N PRO A 123 9.78 7.80 -13.16
CA PRO A 123 9.02 6.67 -13.72
C PRO A 123 9.74 5.91 -14.84
N GLN A 124 10.82 6.48 -15.40
CA GLN A 124 11.69 5.79 -16.36
C GLN A 124 12.70 4.92 -15.63
N VAL A 125 13.10 5.33 -14.43
CA VAL A 125 14.03 4.61 -13.56
C VAL A 125 13.32 3.55 -12.73
N ILE A 126 12.13 3.87 -12.21
CA ILE A 126 11.31 2.98 -11.38
C ILE A 126 9.91 2.91 -11.98
N ASP A 127 9.53 1.77 -12.49
CA ASP A 127 8.16 1.53 -12.96
C ASP A 127 7.32 0.74 -11.96
N THR A 128 7.97 -0.03 -11.07
CA THR A 128 7.30 -0.94 -10.15
C THR A 128 7.96 -0.92 -8.76
N VAL A 129 7.15 -0.86 -7.71
CA VAL A 129 7.59 -1.01 -6.32
C VAL A 129 6.91 -2.22 -5.69
N VAL A 130 7.70 -3.18 -5.22
CA VAL A 130 7.24 -4.37 -4.51
C VAL A 130 7.53 -4.18 -3.02
N PHE A 131 6.50 -3.98 -2.22
CA PHE A 131 6.64 -3.81 -0.77
C PHE A 131 6.46 -5.14 -0.04
N ILE A 132 7.50 -5.54 0.71
CA ILE A 132 7.54 -6.80 1.45
C ILE A 132 7.36 -6.56 2.94
N LYS A 133 6.44 -7.31 3.53
CA LYS A 133 6.17 -7.31 4.96
C LYS A 133 5.99 -8.74 5.46
N ASN A 134 6.73 -9.10 6.52
CA ASN A 134 6.68 -10.44 7.14
C ASN A 134 6.92 -11.60 6.14
N GLY A 135 7.82 -11.42 5.17
CA GLY A 135 8.16 -12.44 4.17
C GLY A 135 7.16 -12.56 3.00
N TYR A 136 6.12 -11.73 2.95
CA TYR A 136 5.10 -11.75 1.90
C TYR A 136 5.07 -10.43 1.12
N ILE A 137 4.67 -10.49 -0.14
CA ILE A 137 4.35 -9.29 -0.92
C ILE A 137 3.08 -8.69 -0.31
N ASN A 138 3.24 -7.53 0.33
CA ASN A 138 2.13 -6.83 0.96
C ASN A 138 1.42 -5.89 -0.04
N LYS A 139 2.20 -5.24 -0.91
CA LYS A 139 1.69 -4.29 -1.89
C LYS A 139 2.62 -4.16 -3.08
N VAL A 140 2.03 -3.96 -4.26
CA VAL A 140 2.77 -3.62 -5.48
C VAL A 140 2.21 -2.32 -6.04
N LEU A 141 3.09 -1.35 -6.26
CA LEU A 141 2.74 -0.06 -6.86
C LEU A 141 3.33 0.02 -8.27
N ALA A 142 2.59 0.63 -9.18
CA ALA A 142 3.04 0.98 -10.52
C ALA A 142 3.14 2.50 -10.66
N LEU A 143 4.21 2.97 -11.33
CA LEU A 143 4.47 4.39 -11.55
C LEU A 143 4.35 4.72 -13.04
N LYS A 144 3.68 5.83 -13.35
CA LYS A 144 3.60 6.35 -14.72
C LYS A 144 3.62 7.88 -14.71
N MET A 145 4.21 8.47 -15.76
CA MET A 145 4.12 9.91 -16.00
C MET A 145 2.85 10.22 -16.80
N THR A 146 2.15 11.27 -16.42
CA THR A 146 1.04 11.84 -17.18
C THR A 146 1.03 13.36 -17.05
N VAL A 147 0.42 14.03 -18.01
CA VAL A 147 0.17 15.48 -17.92
C VAL A 147 -1.29 15.68 -17.56
N LYS A 148 -1.54 16.23 -16.39
CA LYS A 148 -2.90 16.49 -15.91
C LYS A 148 -2.92 17.60 -14.85
N VAL A 149 -4.11 18.06 -14.51
CA VAL A 149 -4.31 18.86 -13.31
C VAL A 149 -4.24 17.94 -12.09
N PRO A 150 -3.36 18.22 -11.08
CA PRO A 150 -3.29 17.42 -9.88
C PRO A 150 -4.62 17.35 -9.13
N SER A 151 -4.87 16.25 -8.45
CA SER A 151 -6.08 16.07 -7.64
C SER A 151 -6.21 17.16 -6.58
N GLY A 152 -7.39 17.78 -6.49
CA GLY A 152 -7.66 18.91 -5.58
C GLY A 152 -7.42 20.31 -6.16
N MET A 153 -6.88 20.42 -7.39
CA MET A 153 -6.78 21.67 -8.14
C MET A 153 -7.88 21.74 -9.19
N THR A 154 -8.45 22.93 -9.45
CA THR A 154 -9.65 23.08 -10.28
C THR A 154 -9.44 23.85 -11.59
N GLU A 155 -8.28 24.48 -11.79
CA GLU A 155 -8.02 25.32 -12.97
C GLU A 155 -7.26 24.56 -14.05
N ALA A 156 -7.75 24.58 -15.27
CA ALA A 156 -7.15 23.89 -16.42
C ALA A 156 -5.71 24.36 -16.73
N ASP A 157 -5.40 25.61 -16.45
CA ASP A 157 -4.06 26.21 -16.64
C ASP A 157 -3.00 25.66 -15.67
N LEU A 158 -3.42 24.86 -14.66
CA LEU A 158 -2.54 24.19 -13.71
C LEU A 158 -2.09 22.79 -14.17
N SER A 159 -2.37 22.44 -15.43
CA SER A 159 -1.93 21.18 -16.03
C SER A 159 -0.40 21.08 -16.02
N ARG A 160 0.13 20.00 -15.47
CA ARG A 160 1.58 19.77 -15.31
C ARG A 160 1.95 18.30 -15.39
N PRO A 161 3.23 17.97 -15.60
CA PRO A 161 3.71 16.60 -15.43
C PRO A 161 3.46 16.12 -14.00
N VAL A 162 2.78 14.97 -13.89
CA VAL A 162 2.45 14.31 -12.61
C VAL A 162 2.88 12.86 -12.72
N VAL A 163 3.64 12.37 -11.75
CA VAL A 163 3.87 10.94 -11.56
C VAL A 163 2.67 10.38 -10.81
N VAL A 164 1.90 9.54 -11.46
CA VAL A 164 0.79 8.82 -10.83
C VAL A 164 1.28 7.49 -10.32
N VAL A 165 0.97 7.21 -9.06
CA VAL A 165 1.30 5.97 -8.37
C VAL A 165 0.01 5.21 -8.13
N THR A 166 -0.12 4.07 -8.78
CA THR A 166 -1.32 3.23 -8.70
C THR A 166 -1.00 1.90 -8.04
N ASP A 167 -1.97 1.34 -7.34
CA ASP A 167 -1.92 -0.05 -6.93
C ASP A 167 -1.96 -0.96 -8.15
N PHE A 168 -1.01 -1.90 -8.24
CA PHE A 168 -0.82 -2.74 -9.44
C PHE A 168 -2.00 -3.68 -9.72
N GLU A 169 -2.63 -4.21 -8.67
CA GLU A 169 -3.71 -5.18 -8.81
C GLU A 169 -5.05 -4.49 -9.14
N SER A 170 -5.39 -3.44 -8.39
CA SER A 170 -6.67 -2.75 -8.53
C SER A 170 -6.65 -1.60 -9.52
N ASN A 171 -5.45 -1.18 -10.00
CA ASN A 171 -5.22 0.04 -10.79
C ASN A 171 -5.73 1.33 -10.10
N LYS A 172 -5.99 1.27 -8.79
CA LYS A 172 -6.46 2.41 -8.02
C LYS A 172 -5.33 3.42 -7.84
N LEU A 173 -5.60 4.69 -8.15
CA LEU A 173 -4.67 5.78 -7.88
C LEU A 173 -4.50 5.97 -6.37
N GLU A 174 -3.26 5.95 -5.88
CA GLU A 174 -2.96 6.11 -4.45
C GLU A 174 -2.22 7.40 -4.15
N TYR A 175 -1.27 7.77 -5.01
CA TYR A 175 -0.49 8.98 -4.81
C TYR A 175 -0.27 9.70 -6.13
N GLU A 176 -0.08 11.01 -6.02
CA GLU A 176 0.39 11.88 -7.08
C GLU A 176 1.66 12.59 -6.63
N ILE A 177 2.68 12.61 -7.50
CA ILE A 177 3.94 13.31 -7.26
C ILE A 177 4.09 14.35 -8.34
N TYR A 178 4.27 15.60 -7.95
CA TYR A 178 4.43 16.72 -8.89
C TYR A 178 5.25 17.85 -8.26
N SER A 179 5.78 18.74 -9.08
CA SER A 179 6.49 19.94 -8.61
C SER A 179 5.49 21.05 -8.28
N TYR A 180 5.67 21.64 -7.11
CA TYR A 180 4.98 22.85 -6.69
C TYR A 180 6.02 23.92 -6.30
N GLY A 181 6.21 24.90 -7.19
CA GLY A 181 7.38 25.78 -7.11
C GLY A 181 8.67 24.97 -7.30
N GLU A 182 9.62 25.15 -6.41
CA GLU A 182 10.89 24.41 -6.38
C GLU A 182 10.84 23.08 -5.64
N GLN A 183 9.71 22.76 -5.03
CA GLN A 183 9.56 21.54 -4.22
C GLN A 183 8.81 20.45 -4.97
N THR A 184 9.26 19.22 -4.78
CA THR A 184 8.51 18.03 -5.18
C THR A 184 7.61 17.59 -4.03
N VAL A 185 6.31 17.52 -4.28
CA VAL A 185 5.30 17.12 -3.30
C VAL A 185 4.74 15.75 -3.64
N VAL A 186 4.49 14.95 -2.62
CA VAL A 186 3.83 13.64 -2.71
C VAL A 186 2.48 13.79 -2.02
N VAL A 187 1.41 13.68 -2.79
CA VAL A 187 0.04 13.87 -2.29
C VAL A 187 -0.68 12.52 -2.30
N PRO A 188 -1.12 12.02 -1.15
CA PRO A 188 -2.02 10.88 -1.12
C PRO A 188 -3.36 11.28 -1.76
N VAL A 189 -3.84 10.44 -2.66
CA VAL A 189 -5.14 10.66 -3.28
C VAL A 189 -6.17 9.84 -2.52
N ASP A 190 -6.76 10.44 -1.49
CA ASP A 190 -7.97 9.89 -0.89
C ASP A 190 -9.08 9.94 -1.93
N ILE A 191 -9.34 8.81 -2.57
CA ILE A 191 -10.50 8.69 -3.44
C ILE A 191 -11.76 8.62 -2.55
N LYS A 192 -12.08 9.69 -1.88
CA LYS A 192 -13.46 10.16 -1.81
C LYS A 192 -13.75 10.82 -3.15
N THR A 193 -13.75 10.05 -4.24
CA THR A 193 -14.26 10.54 -5.51
C THR A 193 -15.69 11.00 -5.25
N PRO A 194 -16.02 12.25 -5.53
CA PRO A 194 -17.40 12.53 -5.88
C PRO A 194 -17.65 11.60 -7.08
N LYS A 195 -18.49 10.57 -6.87
CA LYS A 195 -18.85 9.62 -7.92
C LYS A 195 -19.25 10.46 -9.09
N SER A 196 -18.50 10.43 -10.20
CA SER A 196 -18.88 11.19 -11.38
C SER A 196 -20.32 10.82 -11.69
N GLY A 197 -21.14 11.73 -12.19
CA GLY A 197 -22.52 11.41 -12.52
C GLY A 197 -22.63 10.14 -13.37
N VAL A 198 -21.63 9.90 -14.23
CA VAL A 198 -21.50 8.70 -15.08
C VAL A 198 -21.25 7.44 -14.23
N THR A 199 -20.35 7.49 -13.27
CA THR A 199 -20.08 6.34 -12.37
C THR A 199 -21.32 6.00 -11.52
N LYS A 200 -22.05 7.01 -11.07
CA LYS A 200 -23.30 6.81 -10.33
C LYS A 200 -24.37 6.19 -11.20
N LEU A 201 -24.56 6.68 -12.41
CA LEU A 201 -25.50 6.11 -13.39
C LEU A 201 -25.14 4.66 -13.75
N ALA A 202 -23.85 4.36 -13.94
CA ALA A 202 -23.38 3.00 -14.19
C ALA A 202 -23.64 2.10 -12.97
N GLN A 203 -23.37 2.55 -11.76
CA GLN A 203 -23.68 1.79 -10.53
C GLN A 203 -25.18 1.54 -10.39
N ASP A 204 -26.02 2.54 -10.65
CA ASP A 204 -27.47 2.40 -10.59
C ASP A 204 -28.00 1.44 -11.66
N SER A 205 -27.40 1.46 -12.86
CA SER A 205 -27.73 0.52 -13.95
C SER A 205 -27.35 -0.92 -13.61
N ILE A 206 -26.12 -1.12 -13.09
CA ILE A 206 -25.67 -2.44 -12.63
C ILE A 206 -26.56 -2.92 -11.48
N LYS A 207 -26.84 -2.08 -10.49
CA LYS A 207 -27.69 -2.42 -9.36
C LYS A 207 -29.05 -2.93 -9.79
N LYS A 208 -29.71 -2.27 -10.75
CA LYS A 208 -31.01 -2.70 -11.30
C LYS A 208 -31.01 -4.11 -11.88
N GLU A 209 -29.90 -4.55 -12.48
CA GLU A 209 -29.80 -5.94 -12.99
C GLU A 209 -29.75 -6.97 -11.86
N PHE A 210 -29.23 -6.58 -10.71
CA PHE A 210 -29.13 -7.43 -9.52
C PHE A 210 -30.34 -7.35 -8.59
N ASP A 211 -31.23 -6.34 -8.74
CA ASP A 211 -32.46 -6.21 -7.94
C ASP A 211 -33.38 -7.41 -8.12
N ASN A 212 -33.29 -8.12 -9.26
CA ASN A 212 -34.03 -9.38 -9.48
C ASN A 212 -33.54 -10.55 -8.62
N TYR A 213 -32.36 -10.44 -8.01
CA TYR A 213 -31.73 -11.51 -7.21
C TYR A 213 -31.72 -11.20 -5.72
N SER A 214 -31.69 -9.90 -5.34
CA SER A 214 -31.68 -9.45 -3.95
C SER A 214 -32.04 -7.97 -3.84
N ASP A 215 -32.83 -7.63 -2.82
CA ASP A 215 -33.19 -6.22 -2.49
C ASP A 215 -32.02 -5.43 -1.87
N ASN A 216 -30.98 -6.14 -1.40
CA ASN A 216 -29.84 -5.52 -0.75
C ASN A 216 -28.55 -5.78 -1.54
N VAL A 217 -28.32 -4.92 -2.53
CA VAL A 217 -27.17 -4.99 -3.44
C VAL A 217 -26.32 -3.74 -3.30
N ASN A 218 -25.03 -3.93 -3.06
CA ASN A 218 -24.04 -2.84 -3.12
C ASN A 218 -23.08 -3.09 -4.27
N VAL A 219 -22.94 -2.12 -5.17
CA VAL A 219 -22.08 -2.21 -6.36
C VAL A 219 -20.94 -1.22 -6.21
N GLU A 220 -19.72 -1.71 -6.36
CA GLU A 220 -18.49 -0.91 -6.40
C GLU A 220 -17.78 -1.14 -7.74
N ILE A 221 -17.68 -0.11 -8.58
CA ILE A 221 -16.94 -0.16 -9.84
C ILE A 221 -15.47 0.05 -9.52
N ILE A 222 -14.65 -0.93 -9.87
CA ILE A 222 -13.20 -0.93 -9.62
C ILE A 222 -12.45 -0.33 -10.82
N SER A 223 -12.88 -0.67 -12.02
CA SER A 223 -12.31 -0.17 -13.28
C SER A 223 -13.37 -0.24 -14.38
N ASP A 224 -13.06 0.29 -15.57
CA ASP A 224 -13.96 0.25 -16.74
C ASP A 224 -14.38 -1.18 -17.15
N GLY A 225 -13.64 -2.19 -16.76
CA GLY A 225 -13.90 -3.60 -17.08
C GLY A 225 -14.17 -4.50 -15.88
N LYS A 226 -14.27 -3.97 -14.63
CA LYS A 226 -14.47 -4.79 -13.42
C LYS A 226 -15.28 -4.09 -12.35
N CYS A 227 -16.26 -4.79 -11.77
CA CYS A 227 -16.99 -4.35 -10.59
C CYS A 227 -17.06 -5.44 -9.51
N ILE A 228 -17.26 -5.01 -8.27
CA ILE A 228 -17.57 -5.87 -7.12
C ILE A 228 -19.03 -5.67 -6.77
N VAL A 229 -19.77 -6.77 -6.66
CA VAL A 229 -21.17 -6.79 -6.27
C VAL A 229 -21.29 -7.53 -4.95
N SER A 230 -21.58 -6.78 -3.88
CA SER A 230 -21.78 -7.34 -2.54
C SER A 230 -23.26 -7.58 -2.30
N VAL A 231 -23.62 -8.82 -1.99
CA VAL A 231 -25.00 -9.28 -1.77
C VAL A 231 -25.09 -10.16 -0.53
N PRO A 232 -26.30 -10.34 0.07
CA PRO A 232 -26.48 -11.30 1.14
C PRO A 232 -26.03 -12.71 0.72
N GLU A 233 -25.43 -13.45 1.65
CA GLU A 233 -24.88 -14.78 1.40
C GLU A 233 -25.89 -15.74 0.74
N SER A 234 -27.18 -15.61 1.11
CA SER A 234 -28.29 -16.37 0.53
C SER A 234 -28.54 -16.09 -0.97
N ALA A 235 -28.11 -14.94 -1.49
CA ALA A 235 -28.28 -14.54 -2.88
C ALA A 235 -27.11 -14.97 -3.78
N ILE A 236 -25.92 -15.22 -3.22
CA ILE A 236 -24.70 -15.53 -3.98
C ILE A 236 -24.93 -16.74 -4.91
N ALA A 237 -25.46 -17.84 -4.39
CA ALA A 237 -25.70 -19.04 -5.17
C ALA A 237 -26.68 -18.84 -6.34
N LYS A 238 -27.69 -17.96 -6.18
CA LYS A 238 -28.64 -17.60 -7.23
C LYS A 238 -28.00 -16.75 -8.33
N ILE A 239 -27.11 -15.84 -7.94
CA ILE A 239 -26.41 -14.94 -8.86
C ILE A 239 -25.37 -15.71 -9.68
N ILE A 240 -24.58 -16.58 -9.05
CA ILE A 240 -23.60 -17.42 -9.74
C ILE A 240 -24.30 -18.42 -10.67
N GLY A 241 -25.40 -19.04 -10.20
CA GLY A 241 -26.12 -20.05 -10.95
C GLY A 241 -25.38 -21.38 -11.04
N LYS A 242 -25.99 -22.37 -11.69
CA LYS A 242 -25.38 -23.68 -11.90
C LYS A 242 -24.18 -23.58 -12.82
N GLN A 243 -22.98 -23.93 -12.32
CA GLN A 243 -21.70 -23.85 -13.05
C GLN A 243 -21.34 -22.46 -13.58
N GLY A 244 -21.82 -21.39 -12.94
CA GLY A 244 -21.48 -20.02 -13.33
C GLY A 244 -22.34 -19.42 -14.46
N THR A 245 -23.31 -20.16 -15.00
CA THR A 245 -24.08 -19.71 -16.18
C THR A 245 -24.81 -18.38 -16.01
N ASN A 246 -25.26 -18.03 -14.79
CA ASN A 246 -25.94 -16.76 -14.57
C ASN A 246 -24.95 -15.57 -14.50
N ILE A 247 -23.82 -15.79 -13.86
CA ILE A 247 -22.79 -14.73 -13.75
C ILE A 247 -22.17 -14.43 -15.11
N ASP A 248 -21.86 -15.47 -15.90
CA ASP A 248 -21.29 -15.30 -17.24
C ASP A 248 -22.24 -14.49 -18.15
N ARG A 249 -23.55 -14.76 -18.06
CA ARG A 249 -24.57 -13.99 -18.82
C ARG A 249 -24.66 -12.54 -18.35
N LEU A 250 -24.50 -12.27 -17.06
CA LEU A 250 -24.49 -10.91 -16.50
C LEU A 250 -23.22 -10.16 -16.92
N GLU A 251 -22.07 -10.83 -16.92
CA GLU A 251 -20.81 -10.27 -17.40
C GLU A 251 -20.86 -9.92 -18.88
N GLU A 252 -21.42 -10.82 -19.71
CA GLU A 252 -21.60 -10.57 -21.14
C GLU A 252 -22.56 -9.37 -21.38
N LYS A 253 -23.69 -9.32 -20.65
CA LYS A 253 -24.68 -8.23 -20.76
C LYS A 253 -24.14 -6.88 -20.34
N LEU A 254 -23.32 -6.84 -19.28
CA LEU A 254 -22.77 -5.60 -18.71
C LEU A 254 -21.42 -5.21 -19.32
N GLY A 255 -20.80 -6.10 -20.11
CA GLY A 255 -19.51 -5.87 -20.74
C GLY A 255 -18.35 -5.73 -19.76
N MET A 256 -18.48 -6.28 -18.54
CA MET A 256 -17.46 -6.20 -17.48
C MET A 256 -17.45 -7.44 -16.61
N ARG A 257 -16.32 -7.72 -15.99
CA ARG A 257 -16.18 -8.81 -15.01
C ARG A 257 -16.81 -8.43 -13.68
N ILE A 258 -17.49 -9.40 -13.07
CA ILE A 258 -18.24 -9.22 -11.84
C ILE A 258 -17.69 -10.15 -10.76
N ASP A 259 -17.14 -9.56 -9.69
CA ASP A 259 -16.72 -10.28 -8.50
C ASP A 259 -17.86 -10.23 -7.46
N VAL A 260 -18.50 -11.38 -7.21
CA VAL A 260 -19.62 -11.46 -6.26
C VAL A 260 -19.09 -11.82 -4.88
N GLN A 261 -19.33 -10.94 -3.91
CA GLN A 261 -18.91 -11.14 -2.54
C GLN A 261 -20.12 -11.13 -1.59
N ALA A 262 -20.01 -11.90 -0.50
CA ALA A 262 -20.98 -11.76 0.57
C ALA A 262 -20.94 -10.31 1.07
N LEU A 263 -22.11 -9.69 1.20
CA LEU A 263 -22.24 -8.54 2.08
C LEU A 263 -21.69 -9.02 3.42
N SER A 264 -20.36 -8.76 3.67
CA SER A 264 -19.92 -8.78 5.05
C SER A 264 -20.97 -7.94 5.74
N GLN A 265 -21.68 -8.52 6.71
CA GLN A 265 -22.43 -7.71 7.64
C GLN A 265 -21.40 -6.71 8.17
N LYS A 266 -21.28 -5.53 7.51
CA LYS A 266 -20.98 -4.36 8.26
C LYS A 266 -22.04 -4.43 9.34
N ARG A 267 -21.66 -4.99 10.51
CA ARG A 267 -22.32 -4.61 11.75
C ARG A 267 -22.61 -3.16 11.48
N LYS A 268 -23.90 -2.79 11.42
CA LYS A 268 -24.33 -1.40 11.28
C LYS A 268 -23.27 -0.64 12.01
N SER A 269 -22.56 0.25 11.33
CA SER A 269 -21.75 1.21 12.02
C SER A 269 -22.77 1.94 12.89
N SER A 270 -23.04 1.39 14.06
CA SER A 270 -23.56 2.12 15.17
C SER A 270 -22.55 3.25 15.22
N GLU A 271 -23.02 4.46 15.02
CA GLU A 271 -22.25 5.67 15.15
C GLU A 271 -21.41 5.47 16.40
N THR A 272 -20.11 5.25 16.22
CA THR A 272 -19.18 5.15 17.32
C THR A 272 -19.20 6.50 17.97
N LYS A 273 -19.93 6.60 19.08
CA LYS A 273 -20.03 7.85 19.83
C LYS A 273 -18.82 7.96 20.73
N GLU A 274 -18.33 9.16 20.88
CA GLU A 274 -17.32 9.45 21.88
C GLU A 274 -17.94 9.24 23.26
N LEU A 275 -17.34 8.33 24.01
CA LEU A 275 -17.83 7.91 25.33
C LEU A 275 -17.22 8.79 26.40
N GLN A 276 -18.03 9.24 27.35
CA GLN A 276 -17.54 9.88 28.56
C GLN A 276 -16.92 8.82 29.47
N TYR A 277 -15.76 9.12 30.00
CA TYR A 277 -15.03 8.22 30.90
C TYR A 277 -14.33 8.99 32.02
N THR A 278 -14.00 8.29 33.08
CA THR A 278 -13.08 8.77 34.12
C THR A 278 -11.85 7.89 34.16
N VAL A 279 -10.69 8.51 34.45
CA VAL A 279 -9.42 7.78 34.56
C VAL A 279 -8.97 7.79 35.99
N ASP A 280 -8.76 6.60 36.55
CA ASP A 280 -8.14 6.40 37.86
C ASP A 280 -6.72 5.83 37.66
N VAL A 281 -5.72 6.59 38.09
CA VAL A 281 -4.30 6.27 37.91
C VAL A 281 -3.76 5.60 39.18
N LYS A 282 -3.79 4.27 39.23
CA LYS A 282 -3.22 3.49 40.36
C LYS A 282 -1.75 3.14 40.10
N ASN A 283 -1.02 2.75 41.15
CA ASN A 283 0.42 2.53 41.06
C ASN A 283 0.86 1.59 39.93
N LYS A 284 0.09 0.54 39.61
CA LYS A 284 0.43 -0.45 38.60
C LYS A 284 -0.47 -0.45 37.36
N ASN A 285 -1.65 0.19 37.41
CA ASN A 285 -2.67 0.13 36.38
C ASN A 285 -3.29 1.51 36.11
N LEU A 286 -3.70 1.70 34.85
CA LEU A 286 -4.63 2.75 34.41
C LEU A 286 -6.03 2.12 34.34
N ILE A 287 -7.00 2.69 35.01
CA ILE A 287 -8.39 2.21 34.99
C ILE A 287 -9.23 3.26 34.32
N PHE A 288 -9.79 2.92 33.17
CA PHE A 288 -10.79 3.75 32.48
C PHE A 288 -12.17 3.25 32.85
N ASP A 289 -12.98 4.08 33.52
CA ASP A 289 -14.34 3.75 33.90
C ASP A 289 -15.32 4.41 32.94
N LEU A 290 -16.08 3.57 32.23
CA LEU A 290 -17.06 3.95 31.22
C LEU A 290 -18.50 3.87 31.74
N GLY A 291 -18.67 3.44 32.98
CA GLY A 291 -19.96 3.20 33.61
C GLY A 291 -20.59 1.84 33.26
N SER A 292 -21.49 1.41 34.15
CA SER A 292 -22.09 0.06 34.11
C SER A 292 -22.95 -0.26 32.87
N ARG A 293 -23.32 0.76 32.07
CA ARG A 293 -24.09 0.56 30.84
C ARG A 293 -23.27 -0.03 29.69
N LEU A 294 -21.96 0.06 29.77
CA LEU A 294 -21.02 -0.38 28.69
C LEU A 294 -20.29 -1.69 29.06
N GLN A 295 -20.96 -2.55 29.81
CA GLN A 295 -20.44 -3.88 30.16
C GLN A 295 -20.21 -4.72 28.90
N ASN A 296 -19.02 -5.37 28.81
CA ASN A 296 -18.62 -6.20 27.67
C ASN A 296 -18.61 -5.50 26.30
N ALA A 297 -18.75 -4.16 26.24
CA ALA A 297 -18.67 -3.39 25.01
C ALA A 297 -17.25 -3.39 24.46
N GLU A 298 -17.11 -3.48 23.14
CA GLU A 298 -15.84 -3.29 22.45
C GLU A 298 -15.64 -1.80 22.19
N ILE A 299 -14.51 -1.28 22.66
CA ILE A 299 -14.16 0.14 22.59
C ILE A 299 -12.81 0.35 21.96
N GLN A 300 -12.61 1.51 21.36
CA GLN A 300 -11.38 1.94 20.74
C GLN A 300 -10.84 3.16 21.49
N ILE A 301 -9.54 3.13 21.82
CA ILE A 301 -8.84 4.22 22.51
C ILE A 301 -7.90 4.91 21.54
N TYR A 302 -7.99 6.25 21.50
CA TYR A 302 -7.16 7.14 20.69
C TYR A 302 -6.42 8.13 21.59
N VAL A 303 -5.22 8.53 21.20
CA VAL A 303 -4.48 9.66 21.79
C VAL A 303 -4.28 10.69 20.68
N ASP A 304 -4.80 11.88 20.88
CA ASP A 304 -5.00 12.88 19.84
C ASP A 304 -5.83 12.24 18.69
N ASP A 305 -5.30 12.03 17.49
CA ASP A 305 -5.97 11.35 16.38
C ASP A 305 -5.40 9.95 16.11
N ASP A 306 -4.40 9.51 16.88
CA ASP A 306 -3.75 8.22 16.68
C ASP A 306 -4.48 7.09 17.40
N PHE A 307 -4.83 6.04 16.66
CA PHE A 307 -5.41 4.80 17.20
C PHE A 307 -4.37 4.05 18.05
N ILE A 308 -4.72 3.72 19.31
CA ILE A 308 -3.83 3.05 20.25
C ILE A 308 -4.17 1.56 20.39
N LEU A 309 -5.43 1.25 20.71
CA LEU A 309 -5.88 -0.12 20.89
C LEU A 309 -7.40 -0.26 20.84
N THR A 310 -7.84 -1.49 20.56
CA THR A 310 -9.21 -1.94 20.84
C THR A 310 -9.19 -2.77 22.14
N ALA A 311 -10.10 -2.47 23.06
CA ALA A 311 -10.25 -3.18 24.32
C ALA A 311 -11.72 -3.54 24.58
N LYS A 312 -11.96 -4.59 25.34
CA LYS A 312 -13.28 -4.98 25.80
C LYS A 312 -13.45 -4.52 27.25
N ALA A 313 -14.53 -3.77 27.52
CA ALA A 313 -14.87 -3.38 28.88
C ALA A 313 -15.24 -4.62 29.71
N GLY A 314 -14.84 -4.64 30.96
CA GLY A 314 -15.19 -5.71 31.90
C GLY A 314 -16.67 -5.69 32.27
N SER A 315 -17.10 -6.67 33.07
CA SER A 315 -18.46 -6.79 33.58
C SER A 315 -18.92 -5.61 34.47
N ASN A 316 -17.98 -4.78 34.91
CA ASN A 316 -18.22 -3.55 35.66
C ASN A 316 -18.10 -2.27 34.80
N GLY A 317 -17.96 -2.40 33.47
CA GLY A 317 -17.76 -1.27 32.56
C GLY A 317 -16.38 -0.63 32.61
N GLN A 318 -15.38 -1.30 33.21
CA GLN A 318 -14.04 -0.78 33.38
C GLN A 318 -13.02 -1.48 32.46
N ILE A 319 -12.00 -0.72 32.05
CA ILE A 319 -10.84 -1.23 31.29
C ILE A 319 -9.61 -1.03 32.13
N ASN A 320 -8.90 -2.13 32.37
CA ASN A 320 -7.67 -2.17 33.14
C ASN A 320 -6.45 -2.34 32.23
N ILE A 321 -5.58 -1.34 32.19
CA ILE A 321 -4.34 -1.35 31.37
C ILE A 321 -3.15 -1.29 32.32
N LYS A 322 -2.23 -2.27 32.20
CA LYS A 322 -1.00 -2.32 33.03
C LYS A 322 -0.02 -1.24 32.58
N LYS A 323 0.44 -0.39 33.49
CA LYS A 323 1.42 0.69 33.20
C LYS A 323 2.77 0.20 32.69
N ASN A 324 3.15 -1.02 33.02
CA ASN A 324 4.49 -1.54 32.70
C ASN A 324 4.62 -2.01 31.24
N ASN A 325 3.53 -2.14 30.47
CA ASN A 325 3.58 -2.48 29.06
C ASN A 325 3.72 -1.20 28.19
N HIS A 326 4.08 -1.37 26.94
CA HIS A 326 4.29 -0.26 26.00
C HIS A 326 3.07 0.67 25.89
N ILE A 327 1.87 0.09 25.79
CA ILE A 327 0.59 0.82 25.66
C ILE A 327 0.28 1.60 26.95
N GLY A 328 0.51 0.98 28.12
CA GLY A 328 0.28 1.62 29.41
C GLY A 328 1.22 2.79 29.66
N LYS A 329 2.47 2.71 29.22
CA LYS A 329 3.43 3.83 29.27
C LYS A 329 2.97 4.97 28.38
N LEU A 330 2.58 4.66 27.12
CA LEU A 330 2.12 5.65 26.14
C LEU A 330 0.87 6.40 26.63
N LEU A 331 -0.11 5.67 27.17
CA LEU A 331 -1.33 6.27 27.76
C LEU A 331 -1.02 7.07 29.04
N SER A 332 -0.08 6.59 29.89
CA SER A 332 0.34 7.31 31.08
C SER A 332 1.02 8.63 30.73
N ASP A 333 1.90 8.62 29.71
CA ASP A 333 2.59 9.80 29.21
C ASP A 333 1.60 10.78 28.56
N ALA A 334 0.62 10.27 27.82
CA ALA A 334 -0.43 11.10 27.22
C ALA A 334 -1.26 11.83 28.30
N ILE A 335 -1.67 11.12 29.35
CA ILE A 335 -2.43 11.69 30.47
C ILE A 335 -1.57 12.71 31.24
N THR A 336 -0.31 12.40 31.48
CA THR A 336 0.63 13.29 32.20
C THR A 336 0.90 14.58 31.43
N ASN A 337 1.05 14.48 30.09
CA ASN A 337 1.29 15.60 29.19
C ASN A 337 0.01 16.32 28.72
N ARG A 338 -1.16 16.00 29.31
CA ARG A 338 -2.47 16.58 28.98
C ARG A 338 -2.86 16.46 27.49
N LYS A 339 -2.42 15.40 26.82
CA LYS A 339 -2.91 15.08 25.48
C LYS A 339 -4.36 14.62 25.51
N THR A 340 -5.06 14.79 24.39
CA THR A 340 -6.46 14.39 24.29
C THR A 340 -6.56 12.87 24.15
N VAL A 341 -7.10 12.19 25.15
CA VAL A 341 -7.44 10.77 25.07
C VAL A 341 -8.92 10.65 24.72
N ARG A 342 -9.26 10.02 23.60
CA ARG A 342 -10.64 9.78 23.17
C ARG A 342 -10.97 8.30 23.21
N ILE A 343 -12.15 7.98 23.69
CA ILE A 343 -12.68 6.62 23.74
C ILE A 343 -13.93 6.56 22.88
N LEU A 344 -13.88 5.74 21.84
CA LEU A 344 -15.01 5.52 20.93
C LEU A 344 -15.58 4.12 21.14
N GLY A 345 -16.89 4.00 21.14
CA GLY A 345 -17.55 2.70 21.29
C GLY A 345 -19.02 2.74 20.86
N ASN A 346 -19.57 1.55 20.72
CA ASN A 346 -20.98 1.36 20.43
C ASN A 346 -21.74 1.48 21.76
N GLY A 347 -22.47 2.58 21.93
CA GLY A 347 -23.35 2.80 23.07
C GLY A 347 -24.67 2.04 22.96
#